data_424cd34a78854fb536f4bf31c3db3bd0
#
_entry.id   424cd34a78854fb536f4bf31c3db3bd0
#
_cell.length_a   1.000
_cell.length_b   1.000
_cell.length_c   1.000
_cell.angle_alpha   90.00
_cell.angle_beta   90.00
_cell.angle_gamma   90.00
#
_symmetry.space_group_name_H-M   'P 1'
#
loop_
_entity.id
_entity.type
_entity.pdbx_description
1 polymer ?
#
loop_
_entity_poly.entity_id
_entity_poly.type
_entity_poly.pdbx_seq_one_letter_code
_entity_poly.pdbx_strand_id
1 'polypeptide(L)'
;MAMTFAEAMAVLTGPDAPFEIVETEALGRTTKVFKATPPSLRMLFEGLRAKPADEVFIVYEDERWTFADVLRSIDGIAHVLHTEYGVRKGDRVAIDMRNYPEWVTSYAAIQSLGAIAVLVNAWWTGPEIEFGLVDTGSTVLVTDRERYDRIADRLGPLGVRALVVRSEGPLVDGAHHLADVLDPAGTVPAVDIHPDDDATILFTSGTTGT
;
A
#
# COMPACT_ATOMS: atom_id res chain seq x y z
N MET A 1 9.17 17.18 38.94
CA MET A 1 8.10 16.16 39.04
C MET A 1 7.93 15.58 37.63
N ALA A 2 7.88 14.28 37.45
CA ALA A 2 7.69 13.71 36.13
C ALA A 2 6.24 13.95 35.67
N MET A 3 6.08 14.37 34.41
CA MET A 3 4.77 14.59 33.79
C MET A 3 4.00 13.26 33.70
N THR A 4 2.74 13.26 34.09
CA THR A 4 1.87 12.11 33.90
C THR A 4 1.50 11.91 32.43
N PHE A 5 1.04 10.73 32.05
CA PHE A 5 0.56 10.46 30.70
C PHE A 5 -0.57 11.42 30.28
N ALA A 6 -1.53 11.68 31.18
CA ALA A 6 -2.63 12.59 30.90
C ALA A 6 -2.17 14.04 30.67
N GLU A 7 -1.21 14.53 31.45
CA GLU A 7 -0.62 15.86 31.25
C GLU A 7 0.17 15.92 29.93
N ALA A 8 0.93 14.88 29.59
CA ALA A 8 1.65 14.81 28.31
C ALA A 8 0.67 14.81 27.13
N MET A 9 -0.41 14.03 27.20
CA MET A 9 -1.46 14.03 26.18
C MET A 9 -2.10 15.41 26.02
N ALA A 10 -2.46 16.08 27.11
CA ALA A 10 -3.07 17.40 27.05
C ALA A 10 -2.14 18.44 26.39
N VAL A 11 -0.84 18.36 26.69
CA VAL A 11 0.17 19.27 26.06
C VAL A 11 0.36 18.97 24.58
N LEU A 12 0.33 17.70 24.18
CA LEU A 12 0.61 17.31 22.79
C LEU A 12 -0.60 17.44 21.86
N THR A 13 -1.83 17.29 22.39
CA THR A 13 -3.06 17.25 21.60
C THR A 13 -4.02 18.40 21.83
N GLY A 14 -3.67 19.33 22.71
CA GLY A 14 -4.45 20.53 22.99
C GLY A 14 -4.40 21.56 21.86
N PRO A 15 -5.11 22.69 21.99
CA PRO A 15 -5.11 23.76 20.99
C PRO A 15 -3.70 24.25 20.67
N ASP A 16 -3.42 24.46 19.38
CA ASP A 16 -2.12 24.90 18.83
C ASP A 16 -0.93 23.97 19.10
N ALA A 17 -1.20 22.77 19.63
CA ALA A 17 -0.18 21.73 19.84
C ALA A 17 0.18 20.99 18.53
N PRO A 18 1.37 20.36 18.46
CA PRO A 18 1.80 19.64 17.24
C PRO A 18 0.84 18.55 16.75
N PHE A 19 0.08 17.94 17.67
CA PHE A 19 -0.92 16.91 17.40
C PHE A 19 -2.32 17.34 17.84
N GLU A 20 -2.66 18.63 17.65
CA GLU A 20 -3.98 19.15 18.00
C GLU A 20 -5.09 18.26 17.43
N ILE A 21 -6.01 17.84 18.32
CA ILE A 21 -7.18 17.06 17.94
C ILE A 21 -8.38 17.98 17.80
N VAL A 22 -9.05 17.88 16.66
CA VAL A 22 -10.30 18.58 16.37
C VAL A 22 -11.42 17.61 16.05
N GLU A 23 -12.67 18.04 16.19
CA GLU A 23 -13.82 17.29 15.72
C GLU A 23 -14.15 17.72 14.29
N THR A 24 -14.46 16.76 13.43
CA THR A 24 -14.90 16.95 12.04
C THR A 24 -15.98 15.96 11.68
N GLU A 25 -16.74 16.26 10.64
CA GLU A 25 -17.66 15.29 10.04
C GLU A 25 -16.91 14.43 9.02
N ALA A 26 -16.94 13.11 9.23
CA ALA A 26 -16.39 12.11 8.32
C ALA A 26 -17.43 10.99 8.13
N LEU A 27 -17.78 10.69 6.89
CA LEU A 27 -18.80 9.66 6.53
C LEU A 27 -20.10 9.80 7.32
N GLY A 28 -20.57 11.06 7.53
CA GLY A 28 -21.80 11.36 8.26
C GLY A 28 -21.72 11.13 9.78
N ARG A 29 -20.51 11.09 10.35
CA ARG A 29 -20.29 10.93 11.79
C ARG A 29 -19.30 11.97 12.29
N THR A 30 -19.59 12.56 13.46
CA THR A 30 -18.61 13.38 14.16
C THR A 30 -17.46 12.51 14.65
N THR A 31 -16.26 12.81 14.19
CA THR A 31 -15.04 12.03 14.43
C THR A 31 -13.92 12.94 14.90
N LYS A 32 -13.08 12.44 15.81
CA LYS A 32 -11.88 13.15 16.25
C LYS A 32 -10.71 12.82 15.33
N VAL A 33 -10.07 13.86 14.78
CA VAL A 33 -8.91 13.75 13.89
C VAL A 33 -7.80 14.69 14.35
N PHE A 34 -6.56 14.39 13.93
CA PHE A 34 -5.48 15.35 14.08
C PHE A 34 -5.66 16.48 13.06
N LYS A 35 -5.68 17.73 13.52
CA LYS A 35 -5.88 18.93 12.68
C LYS A 35 -4.88 19.04 11.52
N ALA A 36 -3.62 18.64 11.77
CA ALA A 36 -2.53 18.72 10.79
C ALA A 36 -2.36 17.42 9.96
N THR A 37 -3.36 16.52 9.95
CA THR A 37 -3.27 15.29 9.14
C THR A 37 -3.29 15.61 7.65
N PRO A 38 -2.38 15.04 6.85
CA PRO A 38 -2.49 15.11 5.39
C PRO A 38 -3.84 14.55 4.93
N PRO A 39 -4.52 15.18 3.96
CA PRO A 39 -5.87 14.79 3.54
C PRO A 39 -5.92 13.43 2.82
N SER A 40 -4.76 12.85 2.45
CA SER A 40 -4.68 11.52 1.85
C SER A 40 -3.33 10.87 2.16
N LEU A 41 -3.29 9.52 2.08
CA LEU A 41 -2.04 8.76 2.17
C LEU A 41 -1.08 9.11 1.04
N ARG A 42 -1.57 9.45 -0.15
CA ARG A 42 -0.74 9.99 -1.22
C ARG A 42 0.07 11.20 -0.75
N MET A 43 -0.57 12.18 -0.12
CA MET A 43 0.12 13.39 0.37
C MET A 43 1.12 13.07 1.49
N LEU A 44 0.85 12.05 2.30
CA LEU A 44 1.81 11.56 3.28
C LEU A 44 3.09 11.06 2.60
N PHE A 45 2.96 10.22 1.56
CA PHE A 45 4.11 9.69 0.82
C PHE A 45 4.81 10.77 -0.03
N GLU A 46 4.06 11.70 -0.63
CA GLU A 46 4.64 12.85 -1.33
C GLU A 46 5.51 13.71 -0.40
N GLY A 47 5.18 13.78 0.88
CA GLY A 47 5.99 14.44 1.90
C GLY A 47 7.42 13.88 2.03
N LEU A 48 7.66 12.64 1.62
CA LEU A 48 9.01 12.05 1.59
C LEU A 48 9.93 12.76 0.60
N ARG A 49 9.39 13.42 -0.43
CA ARG A 49 10.18 14.19 -1.42
C ARG A 49 10.89 15.41 -0.82
N ALA A 50 10.44 15.87 0.35
CA ALA A 50 11.10 16.95 1.09
C ALA A 50 12.29 16.49 1.94
N LYS A 51 12.54 15.18 2.00
CA LYS A 51 13.66 14.60 2.75
C LYS A 51 14.94 14.57 1.91
N PRO A 52 16.14 14.58 2.53
CA PRO A 52 17.38 14.41 1.80
C PRO A 52 17.38 13.13 1.00
N ALA A 53 17.61 13.23 -0.30
CA ALA A 53 17.45 12.13 -1.24
C ALA A 53 18.38 10.93 -0.99
N ASP A 54 19.55 11.19 -0.43
CA ASP A 54 20.64 10.24 -0.15
C ASP A 54 20.58 9.61 1.26
N GLU A 55 19.69 10.11 2.13
CA GLU A 55 19.48 9.48 3.44
C GLU A 55 18.79 8.13 3.31
N VAL A 56 19.19 7.19 4.16
CA VAL A 56 18.59 5.84 4.21
C VAL A 56 17.22 5.90 4.87
N PHE A 57 16.21 5.39 4.17
CA PHE A 57 14.83 5.30 4.65
C PHE A 57 14.45 3.87 5.04
N ILE A 58 14.81 2.85 4.23
CA ILE A 58 14.52 1.44 4.52
C ILE A 58 15.83 0.68 4.69
N VAL A 59 15.88 -0.12 5.76
CA VAL A 59 16.94 -1.10 6.00
C VAL A 59 16.29 -2.48 5.98
N TYR A 60 16.73 -3.34 5.06
CA TYR A 60 16.30 -4.72 4.98
C TYR A 60 17.52 -5.61 4.76
N GLU A 61 17.86 -6.44 5.74
CA GLU A 61 19.08 -7.25 5.73
C GLU A 61 20.33 -6.39 5.38
N ASP A 62 20.99 -6.70 4.28
CA ASP A 62 22.15 -5.93 3.79
C ASP A 62 21.76 -4.79 2.84
N GLU A 63 20.48 -4.69 2.48
CA GLU A 63 19.97 -3.63 1.60
C GLU A 63 19.75 -2.32 2.36
N ARG A 64 20.10 -1.23 1.69
CA ARG A 64 19.89 0.15 2.18
C ARG A 64 19.23 0.94 1.08
N TRP A 65 17.95 1.26 1.26
CA TRP A 65 17.16 2.03 0.33
C TRP A 65 17.09 3.47 0.81
N THR A 66 17.60 4.39 0.00
CA THR A 66 17.51 5.81 0.26
C THR A 66 16.09 6.35 -0.01
N PHE A 67 15.80 7.59 0.42
CA PHE A 67 14.54 8.23 0.04
C PHE A 67 14.38 8.30 -1.49
N ALA A 68 15.46 8.56 -2.22
CA ALA A 68 15.43 8.56 -3.68
C ALA A 68 15.08 7.19 -4.28
N ASP A 69 15.62 6.10 -3.73
CA ASP A 69 15.33 4.73 -4.20
C ASP A 69 13.87 4.37 -3.95
N VAL A 70 13.37 4.67 -2.75
CA VAL A 70 11.98 4.41 -2.36
C VAL A 70 11.00 5.20 -3.23
N LEU A 71 11.24 6.49 -3.44
CA LEU A 71 10.38 7.32 -4.29
C LEU A 71 10.39 6.87 -5.75
N ARG A 72 11.56 6.51 -6.29
CA ARG A 72 11.66 5.95 -7.64
C ARG A 72 10.88 4.64 -7.78
N SER A 73 10.95 3.77 -6.78
CA SER A 73 10.19 2.53 -6.75
C SER A 73 8.69 2.78 -6.67
N ILE A 74 8.24 3.70 -5.80
CA ILE A 74 6.82 4.09 -5.70
C ILE A 74 6.31 4.60 -7.05
N ASP A 75 7.02 5.56 -7.66
CA ASP A 75 6.62 6.18 -8.92
C ASP A 75 6.58 5.16 -10.05
N GLY A 76 7.60 4.30 -10.16
CA GLY A 76 7.68 3.24 -11.16
C GLY A 76 6.58 2.19 -11.02
N ILE A 77 6.32 1.71 -9.79
CA ILE A 77 5.23 0.75 -9.53
C ILE A 77 3.86 1.38 -9.85
N ALA A 78 3.62 2.62 -9.40
CA ALA A 78 2.37 3.31 -9.69
C ALA A 78 2.17 3.51 -11.21
N HIS A 79 3.24 3.86 -11.93
CA HIS A 79 3.21 3.96 -13.38
C HIS A 79 2.80 2.64 -14.04
N VAL A 80 3.46 1.54 -13.70
CA VAL A 80 3.18 0.20 -14.22
C VAL A 80 1.75 -0.24 -13.88
N LEU A 81 1.32 -0.08 -12.64
CA LEU A 81 -0.05 -0.41 -12.23
C LEU A 81 -1.09 0.37 -13.06
N HIS A 82 -0.81 1.65 -13.34
CA HIS A 82 -1.71 2.50 -14.10
C HIS A 82 -1.72 2.19 -15.60
N THR A 83 -0.54 2.04 -16.23
CA THR A 83 -0.39 1.91 -17.69
C THR A 83 -0.59 0.48 -18.17
N GLU A 84 0.07 -0.47 -17.51
CA GLU A 84 0.07 -1.88 -17.96
C GLU A 84 -1.11 -2.66 -17.35
N TYR A 85 -1.44 -2.39 -16.07
CA TYR A 85 -2.51 -3.12 -15.38
C TYR A 85 -3.84 -2.38 -15.41
N GLY A 86 -3.87 -1.13 -15.85
CA GLY A 86 -5.10 -0.35 -15.99
C GLY A 86 -5.71 0.10 -14.66
N VAL A 87 -4.96 0.07 -13.56
CA VAL A 87 -5.46 0.43 -12.22
C VAL A 87 -5.90 1.90 -12.19
N ARG A 88 -7.05 2.13 -11.60
CA ARG A 88 -7.69 3.44 -11.42
C ARG A 88 -8.10 3.64 -9.96
N LYS A 89 -8.47 4.87 -9.61
CA LYS A 89 -9.04 5.21 -8.29
C LYS A 89 -10.21 4.27 -7.95
N GLY A 90 -10.19 3.71 -6.74
CA GLY A 90 -11.22 2.80 -6.24
C GLY A 90 -11.03 1.32 -6.65
N ASP A 91 -10.09 1.01 -7.54
CA ASP A 91 -9.76 -0.38 -7.84
C ASP A 91 -9.04 -1.04 -6.67
N ARG A 92 -9.30 -2.34 -6.45
CA ARG A 92 -8.64 -3.14 -5.40
C ARG A 92 -7.40 -3.81 -5.98
N VAL A 93 -6.27 -3.56 -5.34
CA VAL A 93 -4.99 -4.19 -5.64
C VAL A 93 -4.53 -4.95 -4.41
N ALA A 94 -4.41 -6.27 -4.53
CA ALA A 94 -3.96 -7.11 -3.43
C ALA A 94 -2.43 -7.07 -3.29
N ILE A 95 -1.96 -7.09 -2.05
CA ILE A 95 -0.54 -7.26 -1.71
C ILE A 95 -0.43 -8.54 -0.88
N ASP A 96 0.29 -9.53 -1.41
CA ASP A 96 0.56 -10.80 -0.74
C ASP A 96 2.05 -11.13 -0.84
N MET A 97 2.84 -10.62 0.10
CA MET A 97 4.28 -10.86 0.18
C MET A 97 4.79 -10.71 1.61
N ARG A 98 6.04 -11.14 1.82
CA ARG A 98 6.78 -10.87 3.07
C ARG A 98 7.03 -9.36 3.21
N ASN A 99 7.48 -8.96 4.40
CA ASN A 99 7.84 -7.56 4.72
C ASN A 99 9.14 -7.15 4.00
N TYR A 100 9.11 -7.16 2.68
CA TYR A 100 10.17 -6.65 1.82
C TYR A 100 10.06 -5.12 1.66
N PRO A 101 11.12 -4.42 1.24
CA PRO A 101 11.03 -3.02 0.82
C PRO A 101 9.93 -2.78 -0.22
N GLU A 102 9.74 -3.73 -1.13
CA GLU A 102 8.72 -3.70 -2.18
C GLU A 102 7.29 -3.73 -1.62
N TRP A 103 7.08 -4.27 -0.41
CA TRP A 103 5.78 -4.18 0.26
C TRP A 103 5.40 -2.72 0.54
N VAL A 104 6.34 -1.96 1.10
CA VAL A 104 6.15 -0.55 1.44
C VAL A 104 5.92 0.29 0.18
N THR A 105 6.77 0.08 -0.84
CA THR A 105 6.68 0.86 -2.09
C THR A 105 5.45 0.50 -2.92
N SER A 106 5.02 -0.76 -2.92
CA SER A 106 3.76 -1.19 -3.56
C SER A 106 2.54 -0.58 -2.86
N TYR A 107 2.51 -0.61 -1.53
CA TYR A 107 1.44 0.02 -0.77
C TYR A 107 1.33 1.52 -1.09
N ALA A 108 2.46 2.24 -1.04
CA ALA A 108 2.49 3.66 -1.34
C ALA A 108 2.10 3.97 -2.80
N ALA A 109 2.50 3.12 -3.75
CA ALA A 109 2.14 3.23 -5.16
C ALA A 109 0.62 3.08 -5.37
N ILE A 110 0.00 2.09 -4.74
CA ILE A 110 -1.46 1.87 -4.79
C ILE A 110 -2.19 3.09 -4.21
N GLN A 111 -1.75 3.58 -3.04
CA GLN A 111 -2.33 4.77 -2.42
C GLN A 111 -2.15 6.01 -3.29
N SER A 112 -1.04 6.12 -4.02
CA SER A 112 -0.77 7.24 -4.92
C SER A 112 -1.71 7.29 -6.13
N LEU A 113 -2.32 6.15 -6.49
CA LEU A 113 -3.34 6.05 -7.53
C LEU A 113 -4.77 6.26 -7.00
N GLY A 114 -4.96 6.43 -5.69
CA GLY A 114 -6.28 6.40 -5.06
C GLY A 114 -6.95 5.03 -5.17
N ALA A 115 -6.19 3.98 -5.44
CA ALA A 115 -6.64 2.60 -5.43
C ALA A 115 -6.64 2.05 -3.99
N ILE A 116 -7.38 0.98 -3.76
CA ILE A 116 -7.57 0.37 -2.45
C ILE A 116 -6.57 -0.77 -2.29
N ALA A 117 -5.65 -0.67 -1.33
CA ALA A 117 -4.72 -1.74 -1.02
C ALA A 117 -5.42 -2.83 -0.20
N VAL A 118 -5.47 -4.05 -0.74
CA VAL A 118 -5.99 -5.23 -0.05
C VAL A 118 -4.82 -5.99 0.54
N LEU A 119 -4.69 -5.97 1.86
CA LEU A 119 -3.54 -6.55 2.55
C LEU A 119 -3.82 -8.01 2.93
N VAL A 120 -3.27 -8.91 2.13
CA VAL A 120 -3.41 -10.36 2.30
C VAL A 120 -2.39 -10.86 3.33
N ASN A 121 -2.76 -11.85 4.12
CA ASN A 121 -1.84 -12.45 5.07
C ASN A 121 -0.86 -13.38 4.34
N ALA A 122 0.43 -13.06 4.40
CA ALA A 122 1.51 -13.79 3.72
C ALA A 122 1.66 -15.29 4.13
N TRP A 123 0.93 -15.74 5.15
CA TRP A 123 0.87 -17.14 5.56
C TRP A 123 -0.33 -17.91 5.00
N TRP A 124 -1.21 -17.24 4.26
CA TRP A 124 -2.37 -17.88 3.67
C TRP A 124 -1.99 -18.95 2.65
N THR A 125 -2.81 -19.98 2.59
CA THR A 125 -2.78 -21.02 1.56
C THR A 125 -3.39 -20.52 0.25
N GLY A 126 -3.16 -21.23 -0.86
CA GLY A 126 -3.75 -20.86 -2.15
C GLY A 126 -5.27 -20.64 -2.10
N PRO A 127 -6.07 -21.54 -1.49
CA PRO A 127 -7.52 -21.33 -1.34
C PRO A 127 -7.90 -20.10 -0.51
N GLU A 128 -7.13 -19.75 0.52
CA GLU A 128 -7.37 -18.54 1.32
C GLU A 128 -7.03 -17.28 0.54
N ILE A 129 -5.94 -17.29 -0.25
CA ILE A 129 -5.59 -16.18 -1.15
C ILE A 129 -6.70 -16.02 -2.20
N GLU A 130 -7.15 -17.10 -2.83
CA GLU A 130 -8.26 -17.08 -3.78
C GLU A 130 -9.51 -16.45 -3.17
N PHE A 131 -9.89 -16.89 -1.96
CA PHE A 131 -11.01 -16.30 -1.23
C PHE A 131 -10.85 -14.80 -1.06
N GLY A 132 -9.69 -14.32 -0.60
CA GLY A 132 -9.44 -12.91 -0.40
C GLY A 132 -9.52 -12.08 -1.69
N LEU A 133 -8.99 -12.61 -2.80
CA LEU A 133 -9.07 -11.97 -4.11
C LEU A 133 -10.52 -11.85 -4.62
N VAL A 134 -11.29 -12.93 -4.49
CA VAL A 134 -12.70 -12.98 -4.93
C VAL A 134 -13.58 -12.08 -4.06
N ASP A 135 -13.46 -12.18 -2.74
CA ASP A 135 -14.28 -11.44 -1.78
C ASP A 135 -14.12 -9.91 -1.92
N THR A 136 -12.90 -9.47 -2.21
CA THR A 136 -12.61 -8.05 -2.41
C THR A 136 -12.79 -7.59 -3.86
N GLY A 137 -12.92 -8.51 -4.81
CA GLY A 137 -12.94 -8.21 -6.23
C GLY A 137 -11.61 -7.62 -6.72
N SER A 138 -10.48 -8.06 -6.16
CA SER A 138 -9.15 -7.65 -6.59
C SER A 138 -8.83 -8.21 -7.96
N THR A 139 -8.40 -7.36 -8.90
CA THR A 139 -8.03 -7.76 -10.27
C THR A 139 -6.52 -7.75 -10.51
N VAL A 140 -5.77 -7.22 -9.57
CA VAL A 140 -4.30 -7.21 -9.58
C VAL A 140 -3.77 -7.71 -8.25
N LEU A 141 -2.75 -8.56 -8.31
CA LEU A 141 -2.02 -9.09 -7.17
C LEU A 141 -0.55 -8.69 -7.28
N VAL A 142 -0.02 -7.96 -6.31
CA VAL A 142 1.41 -7.72 -6.15
C VAL A 142 1.92 -8.73 -5.12
N THR A 143 2.87 -9.59 -5.50
CA THR A 143 3.22 -10.74 -4.68
C THR A 143 4.70 -11.11 -4.82
N ASP A 144 5.25 -11.85 -3.87
CA ASP A 144 6.56 -12.49 -4.03
C ASP A 144 6.45 -13.88 -4.65
N ARG A 145 7.58 -14.46 -5.05
CA ARG A 145 7.62 -15.75 -5.74
C ARG A 145 6.94 -16.87 -4.96
N GLU A 146 7.17 -16.98 -3.67
CA GLU A 146 6.63 -18.06 -2.84
C GLU A 146 5.10 -18.01 -2.75
N ARG A 147 4.50 -16.82 -2.63
CA ARG A 147 3.04 -16.61 -2.57
C ARG A 147 2.43 -16.76 -3.95
N TYR A 148 3.10 -16.23 -4.96
CA TYR A 148 2.69 -16.44 -6.36
C TYR A 148 2.53 -17.94 -6.69
N ASP A 149 3.49 -18.79 -6.31
CA ASP A 149 3.45 -20.23 -6.59
C ASP A 149 2.26 -20.94 -5.94
N ARG A 150 1.68 -20.36 -4.88
CA ARG A 150 0.49 -20.92 -4.20
C ARG A 150 -0.82 -20.69 -4.97
N ILE A 151 -0.84 -19.70 -5.89
CA ILE A 151 -2.07 -19.23 -6.55
C ILE A 151 -1.96 -19.17 -8.08
N ALA A 152 -0.78 -19.37 -8.65
CA ALA A 152 -0.47 -19.12 -10.05
C ALA A 152 -1.45 -19.77 -11.03
N ASP A 153 -1.84 -21.02 -10.79
CA ASP A 153 -2.77 -21.79 -11.63
C ASP A 153 -4.22 -21.27 -11.57
N ARG A 154 -4.53 -20.45 -10.57
CA ARG A 154 -5.87 -19.88 -10.36
C ARG A 154 -6.01 -18.47 -10.92
N LEU A 155 -4.90 -17.74 -11.15
CA LEU A 155 -4.93 -16.33 -11.58
C LEU A 155 -5.71 -16.14 -12.88
N GLY A 156 -5.44 -16.97 -13.90
CA GLY A 156 -6.16 -16.91 -15.19
C GLY A 156 -7.67 -17.13 -15.04
N PRO A 157 -8.14 -18.23 -14.40
CA PRO A 157 -9.55 -18.44 -14.13
C PRO A 157 -10.25 -17.34 -13.35
N LEU A 158 -9.53 -16.66 -12.46
CA LEU A 158 -10.05 -15.54 -11.66
C LEU A 158 -10.03 -14.20 -12.41
N GLY A 159 -9.36 -14.12 -13.56
CA GLY A 159 -9.13 -12.87 -14.28
C GLY A 159 -8.20 -11.91 -13.52
N VAL A 160 -7.36 -12.44 -12.62
CA VAL A 160 -6.40 -11.67 -11.83
C VAL A 160 -5.05 -11.67 -12.55
N ARG A 161 -4.44 -10.50 -12.68
CA ARG A 161 -3.08 -10.32 -13.19
C ARG A 161 -2.11 -10.16 -12.04
N ALA A 162 -0.86 -10.60 -12.20
CA ALA A 162 0.11 -10.54 -11.11
C ALA A 162 1.35 -9.72 -11.47
N LEU A 163 1.86 -8.99 -10.48
CA LEU A 163 3.16 -8.32 -10.50
C LEU A 163 4.03 -8.98 -9.43
N VAL A 164 5.06 -9.72 -9.86
CA VAL A 164 5.83 -10.60 -8.97
C VAL A 164 7.17 -9.96 -8.66
N VAL A 165 7.39 -9.69 -7.37
CA VAL A 165 8.66 -9.13 -6.87
C VAL A 165 9.64 -10.24 -6.52
N ARG A 166 10.95 -9.93 -6.56
CA ARG A 166 12.04 -10.85 -6.13
C ARG A 166 11.90 -12.24 -6.72
N SER A 167 11.62 -12.32 -8.03
CA SER A 167 11.31 -13.58 -8.68
C SER A 167 12.08 -13.76 -9.98
N GLU A 168 12.35 -15.02 -10.31
CA GLU A 168 12.96 -15.48 -11.54
C GLU A 168 12.19 -16.68 -12.09
N GLY A 169 12.48 -17.04 -13.36
CA GLY A 169 11.90 -18.19 -14.02
C GLY A 169 10.50 -17.92 -14.61
N PRO A 170 9.81 -18.96 -15.09
CA PRO A 170 8.57 -18.77 -15.83
C PRO A 170 7.42 -18.29 -14.93
N LEU A 171 6.58 -17.43 -15.51
CA LEU A 171 5.31 -16.99 -14.94
C LEU A 171 4.17 -17.38 -15.88
N VAL A 172 2.94 -17.48 -15.34
CA VAL A 172 1.75 -17.70 -16.18
C VAL A 172 1.40 -16.45 -16.97
N ASP A 173 0.59 -16.60 -18.01
CA ASP A 173 0.11 -15.47 -18.81
C ASP A 173 -0.62 -14.43 -17.93
N GLY A 174 -0.35 -13.16 -18.18
CA GLY A 174 -0.86 -12.05 -17.36
C GLY A 174 -0.07 -11.75 -16.08
N ALA A 175 0.98 -12.51 -15.77
CA ALA A 175 1.92 -12.22 -14.69
C ALA A 175 3.26 -11.71 -15.24
N HIS A 176 3.85 -10.71 -14.56
CA HIS A 176 5.15 -10.13 -14.95
C HIS A 176 6.06 -10.01 -13.72
N HIS A 177 7.37 -10.19 -13.95
CA HIS A 177 8.35 -9.81 -12.93
C HIS A 177 8.40 -8.28 -12.82
N LEU A 178 8.37 -7.76 -11.60
CA LEU A 178 8.48 -6.32 -11.38
C LEU A 178 9.75 -5.75 -12.02
N ALA A 179 10.87 -6.48 -11.90
CA ALA A 179 12.16 -6.04 -12.44
C ALA A 179 12.16 -5.83 -13.96
N ASP A 180 11.32 -6.58 -14.70
CA ASP A 180 11.25 -6.51 -16.16
C ASP A 180 10.37 -5.36 -16.68
N VAL A 181 9.39 -4.94 -15.87
CA VAL A 181 8.39 -3.95 -16.28
C VAL A 181 8.51 -2.61 -15.54
N LEU A 182 9.34 -2.54 -14.50
CA LEU A 182 9.52 -1.32 -13.72
C LEU A 182 10.17 -0.24 -14.60
N ASP A 183 9.46 0.87 -14.79
CA ASP A 183 10.02 2.07 -15.41
C ASP A 183 10.59 3.00 -14.35
N PRO A 184 11.93 3.13 -14.23
CA PRO A 184 12.54 4.02 -13.25
C PRO A 184 12.31 5.52 -13.55
N ALA A 185 11.83 5.87 -14.74
CA ALA A 185 11.40 7.21 -15.14
C ALA A 185 9.87 7.37 -15.10
N GLY A 186 9.16 6.33 -14.66
CA GLY A 186 7.71 6.34 -14.54
C GLY A 186 7.21 7.46 -13.62
N THR A 187 6.03 7.98 -13.93
CA THR A 187 5.41 9.05 -13.16
C THR A 187 4.03 8.66 -12.67
N VAL A 188 3.68 9.13 -11.50
CA VAL A 188 2.35 8.93 -10.92
C VAL A 188 1.36 9.89 -11.57
N PRO A 189 0.22 9.42 -12.14
CA PRO A 189 -0.78 10.31 -12.71
C PRO A 189 -1.42 11.20 -11.64
N ALA A 190 -1.91 12.36 -12.04
CA ALA A 190 -2.72 13.19 -11.17
C ALA A 190 -4.06 12.50 -10.92
N VAL A 191 -4.40 12.30 -9.64
CA VAL A 191 -5.67 11.70 -9.19
C VAL A 191 -6.22 12.55 -8.06
N ASP A 192 -7.49 12.88 -8.12
CA ASP A 192 -8.18 13.55 -7.02
C ASP A 192 -8.60 12.51 -5.98
N ILE A 193 -7.96 12.55 -4.80
CA ILE A 193 -8.18 11.63 -3.69
C ILE A 193 -8.80 12.40 -2.54
N HIS A 194 -10.03 12.03 -2.17
CA HIS A 194 -10.76 12.64 -1.07
C HIS A 194 -10.40 11.96 0.27
N PRO A 195 -10.42 12.68 1.41
CA PRO A 195 -10.19 12.07 2.73
C PRO A 195 -11.13 10.92 3.09
N ASP A 196 -12.34 10.90 2.53
CA ASP A 196 -13.35 9.86 2.77
C ASP A 196 -13.27 8.68 1.77
N ASP A 197 -12.31 8.70 0.84
CA ASP A 197 -12.10 7.57 -0.07
C ASP A 197 -11.57 6.35 0.69
N ASP A 198 -12.03 5.15 0.31
CA ASP A 198 -11.49 3.91 0.83
C ASP A 198 -10.01 3.76 0.42
N ALA A 199 -9.16 3.45 1.39
CA ALA A 199 -7.73 3.34 1.17
C ALA A 199 -7.20 1.90 1.32
N THR A 200 -7.74 1.14 2.28
CA THR A 200 -7.17 -0.15 2.66
C THR A 200 -8.25 -1.12 3.12
N ILE A 201 -8.13 -2.37 2.68
CA ILE A 201 -8.90 -3.50 3.21
C ILE A 201 -7.95 -4.39 4.01
N LEU A 202 -8.31 -4.67 5.26
CA LEU A 202 -7.58 -5.52 6.18
C LEU A 202 -8.44 -6.72 6.57
N PHE A 203 -7.89 -7.92 6.46
CA PHE A 203 -8.52 -9.12 6.98
C PHE A 203 -8.18 -9.30 8.47
N THR A 204 -9.18 -9.56 9.28
CA THR A 204 -9.00 -9.91 10.68
C THR A 204 -9.05 -11.43 10.85
N SER A 205 -8.31 -11.99 11.82
CA SER A 205 -8.48 -13.39 12.23
C SER A 205 -9.88 -13.54 12.83
N GLY A 206 -10.79 -14.12 12.04
CA GLY A 206 -12.23 -14.01 12.19
C GLY A 206 -12.81 -14.41 13.55
N THR A 207 -13.79 -13.63 13.93
CA THR A 207 -14.83 -14.03 14.92
C THR A 207 -16.03 -14.70 14.24
N THR A 208 -16.05 -14.76 12.89
CA THR A 208 -17.05 -15.45 12.08
C THR A 208 -16.32 -16.49 11.25
N GLY A 209 -16.09 -17.67 11.86
CA GLY A 209 -15.48 -18.78 11.16
C GLY A 209 -16.34 -19.27 9.99
N THR A 210 -15.74 -19.48 8.86
CA THR A 210 -16.07 -20.53 7.91
C THR A 210 -15.04 -21.61 8.04
#